data_0cbc916c1745d78c734fd34534f4d57b
#
_entry.id   0cbc916c1745d78c734fd34534f4d57b
#
_cell.length_a   1.000
_cell.length_b   1.000
_cell.length_c   1.000
_cell.angle_alpha   90.00
_cell.angle_beta   90.00
_cell.angle_gamma   90.00
#
_symmetry.space_group_name_H-M   'P 1'
#
loop_
_entity.id
_entity.type
_entity.pdbx_description
1 polymer ?
#
loop_
_entity_poly.entity_id
_entity_poly.type
_entity_poly.pdbx_seq_one_letter_code
_entity_poly.pdbx_strand_id
1 'polypeptide(L)'
;MKKHLLAVAIAALAASSAMAQANDTLAKVKSSGSITLGVRESSGALAYTLGDGKYVGFHTEMAENIVKDIQKQVGAANVAVKYQPVTSQNRIPLVVNGTVDLECGSTTNDLNRQKDVDFANTTYMEQVRIAVNAKSGINDVKDLNGKTVATTTGTTSV
;
A
#
# COMPACT_ATOMS: atom_id res chain seq x y z
N MET A 1 -52.47 7.72 -6.95
CA MET A 1 -51.55 8.17 -5.90
C MET A 1 -50.92 7.01 -5.09
N LYS A 2 -51.59 5.87 -4.85
CA LYS A 2 -51.00 4.75 -4.05
C LYS A 2 -49.89 3.93 -4.74
N LYS A 3 -49.82 3.92 -6.07
CA LYS A 3 -48.82 3.13 -6.84
C LYS A 3 -47.41 3.78 -6.91
N HIS A 4 -47.32 5.11 -6.75
CA HIS A 4 -46.03 5.83 -6.78
C HIS A 4 -45.31 5.83 -5.43
N LEU A 5 -46.03 5.66 -4.33
CA LEU A 5 -45.45 5.55 -2.99
C LEU A 5 -44.65 4.21 -2.76
N LEU A 6 -45.12 3.13 -3.42
CA LEU A 6 -44.43 1.83 -3.32
C LEU A 6 -43.10 1.80 -4.07
N ALA A 7 -43.00 2.48 -5.22
CA ALA A 7 -41.79 2.56 -6.02
C ALA A 7 -40.66 3.35 -5.32
N VAL A 8 -41.00 4.41 -4.57
CA VAL A 8 -40.06 5.22 -3.82
C VAL A 8 -39.50 4.48 -2.61
N ALA A 9 -40.31 3.65 -1.94
CA ALA A 9 -39.87 2.86 -0.79
C ALA A 9 -38.88 1.76 -1.20
N ILE A 10 -39.05 1.12 -2.36
CA ILE A 10 -38.12 0.08 -2.88
C ILE A 10 -36.78 0.70 -3.30
N ALA A 11 -36.78 1.90 -3.90
CA ALA A 11 -35.55 2.60 -4.26
C ALA A 11 -34.75 3.06 -3.04
N ALA A 12 -35.40 3.42 -1.94
CA ALA A 12 -34.73 3.80 -0.69
C ALA A 12 -34.07 2.61 0.03
N LEU A 13 -34.62 1.39 -0.06
CA LEU A 13 -33.98 0.18 0.49
C LEU A 13 -32.77 -0.29 -0.32
N ALA A 14 -32.75 -0.04 -1.64
CA ALA A 14 -31.59 -0.38 -2.48
C ALA A 14 -30.39 0.56 -2.27
N ALA A 15 -30.63 1.79 -1.84
CA ALA A 15 -29.58 2.78 -1.58
C ALA A 15 -28.85 2.56 -0.24
N SER A 16 -29.46 1.85 0.72
CA SER A 16 -28.85 1.63 2.04
C SER A 16 -27.84 0.46 2.08
N SER A 17 -27.79 -0.38 1.06
CA SER A 17 -26.83 -1.48 0.97
C SER A 17 -25.47 -1.08 0.35
N ALA A 18 -25.30 0.14 -0.14
CA ALA A 18 -24.06 0.61 -0.76
C ALA A 18 -23.06 1.22 0.24
N MET A 19 -23.43 1.38 1.52
CA MET A 19 -22.61 2.12 2.50
C MET A 19 -21.87 1.25 3.51
N ALA A 20 -21.88 -0.07 3.39
CA ALA A 20 -21.24 -0.97 4.35
C ALA A 20 -20.38 -2.03 3.67
N GLN A 21 -19.63 -1.67 2.66
CA GLN A 21 -18.51 -2.48 2.23
C GLN A 21 -17.25 -1.92 2.87
N ALA A 22 -17.11 -2.12 4.20
CA ALA A 22 -15.80 -2.23 4.78
C ALA A 22 -15.06 -3.25 3.90
N ASN A 23 -13.93 -2.85 3.30
CA ASN A 23 -13.14 -3.71 2.42
C ASN A 23 -12.62 -4.90 3.23
N ASP A 24 -13.43 -5.95 3.40
CA ASP A 24 -12.96 -7.21 3.93
C ASP A 24 -12.09 -7.88 2.86
N THR A 25 -10.81 -7.56 2.92
CA THR A 25 -9.80 -8.07 2.00
C THR A 25 -9.77 -9.60 1.98
N LEU A 26 -10.00 -10.27 3.12
CA LEU A 26 -10.03 -11.73 3.17
C LEU A 26 -11.26 -12.29 2.45
N ALA A 27 -12.43 -11.67 2.62
CA ALA A 27 -13.63 -12.05 1.88
C ALA A 27 -13.46 -11.80 0.37
N LYS A 28 -12.85 -10.69 -0.02
CA LYS A 28 -12.48 -10.40 -1.42
C LYS A 28 -11.55 -11.47 -1.99
N VAL A 29 -10.47 -11.80 -1.29
CA VAL A 29 -9.51 -12.83 -1.73
C VAL A 29 -10.19 -14.18 -1.86
N LYS A 30 -11.01 -14.57 -0.87
CA LYS A 30 -11.78 -15.83 -0.88
C LYS A 30 -12.73 -15.92 -2.08
N SER A 31 -13.45 -14.86 -2.39
CA SER A 31 -14.44 -14.84 -3.47
C SER A 31 -13.83 -14.70 -4.87
N SER A 32 -12.75 -13.90 -5.01
CA SER A 32 -12.09 -13.65 -6.30
C SER A 32 -11.02 -14.67 -6.66
N GLY A 33 -10.51 -15.44 -5.68
CA GLY A 33 -9.36 -16.33 -5.84
C GLY A 33 -8.06 -15.60 -6.20
N SER A 34 -7.95 -14.31 -5.90
CA SER A 34 -6.74 -13.52 -6.20
C SER A 34 -6.46 -12.46 -5.16
N ILE A 35 -5.17 -12.12 -4.99
CA ILE A 35 -4.68 -11.02 -4.17
C ILE A 35 -3.74 -10.16 -4.98
N THR A 36 -3.82 -8.83 -4.81
CA THR A 36 -2.93 -7.88 -5.47
C THR A 36 -1.93 -7.32 -4.48
N LEU A 37 -0.65 -7.59 -4.71
CA LEU A 37 0.46 -7.05 -3.95
C LEU A 37 0.96 -5.76 -4.57
N GLY A 38 1.00 -4.69 -3.80
CA GLY A 38 1.72 -3.46 -4.15
C GLY A 38 3.21 -3.70 -3.99
N VAL A 39 3.97 -3.57 -5.08
CA VAL A 39 5.40 -3.86 -5.11
C VAL A 39 6.21 -2.64 -5.50
N ARG A 40 7.40 -2.51 -4.90
CA ARG A 40 8.33 -1.41 -5.21
C ARG A 40 9.38 -1.87 -6.21
N GLU A 41 9.71 -0.98 -7.15
CA GLU A 41 10.75 -1.26 -8.16
C GLU A 41 12.14 -0.79 -7.75
N SER A 42 12.24 0.12 -6.77
CA SER A 42 13.50 0.78 -6.39
C SER A 42 13.54 1.18 -4.92
N SER A 43 13.40 0.20 -4.02
CA SER A 43 13.52 0.41 -2.57
C SER A 43 14.73 -0.35 -1.98
N GLY A 44 15.84 -0.40 -2.73
CA GLY A 44 17.04 -1.12 -2.32
C GLY A 44 16.75 -2.59 -2.06
N ALA A 45 17.44 -3.20 -1.11
CA ALA A 45 17.27 -4.61 -0.76
C ALA A 45 15.88 -4.96 -0.17
N LEU A 46 15.08 -3.95 0.20
CA LEU A 46 13.73 -4.19 0.72
C LEU A 46 12.76 -4.66 -0.38
N ALA A 47 12.78 -4.01 -1.53
CA ALA A 47 11.95 -4.39 -2.67
C ALA A 47 12.47 -3.73 -3.96
N TYR A 48 12.73 -4.52 -4.99
CA TYR A 48 13.21 -4.05 -6.29
C TYR A 48 12.75 -4.99 -7.41
N THR A 49 12.88 -4.54 -8.64
CA THR A 49 12.58 -5.35 -9.82
C THR A 49 13.86 -5.87 -10.48
N LEU A 50 13.76 -7.11 -11.01
CA LEU A 50 14.78 -7.67 -11.91
C LEU A 50 14.40 -7.47 -13.38
N GLY A 51 13.29 -6.77 -13.68
CA GLY A 51 12.68 -6.72 -15.00
C GLY A 51 11.72 -7.89 -15.23
N ASP A 52 11.07 -7.89 -16.41
CA ASP A 52 10.13 -8.93 -16.87
C ASP A 52 9.06 -9.34 -15.84
N GLY A 53 8.58 -8.38 -15.04
CA GLY A 53 7.57 -8.61 -14.01
C GLY A 53 8.07 -9.37 -12.78
N LYS A 54 9.37 -9.51 -12.60
CA LYS A 54 9.98 -10.14 -11.42
C LYS A 54 10.29 -9.10 -10.36
N TYR A 55 9.70 -9.30 -9.20
CA TYR A 55 9.90 -8.48 -8.01
C TYR A 55 10.55 -9.34 -6.93
N VAL A 56 11.54 -8.79 -6.26
CA VAL A 56 12.36 -9.47 -5.27
C VAL A 56 12.71 -8.52 -4.12
N GLY A 57 13.26 -9.07 -3.05
CA GLY A 57 13.71 -8.34 -1.88
C GLY A 57 12.98 -8.79 -0.62
N PHE A 58 13.53 -8.39 0.52
CA PHE A 58 13.06 -8.83 1.84
C PHE A 58 11.56 -8.66 2.05
N HIS A 59 11.00 -7.50 1.70
CA HIS A 59 9.57 -7.24 1.86
C HIS A 59 8.71 -7.92 0.79
N THR A 60 9.23 -8.14 -0.41
CA THR A 60 8.52 -8.91 -1.44
C THR A 60 8.35 -10.36 -1.00
N GLU A 61 9.43 -10.99 -0.53
CA GLU A 61 9.39 -12.37 0.00
C GLU A 61 8.49 -12.49 1.24
N MET A 62 8.51 -11.48 2.11
CA MET A 62 7.61 -11.41 3.26
C MET A 62 6.15 -11.35 2.82
N ALA A 63 5.80 -10.50 1.85
CA ALA A 63 4.44 -10.41 1.31
C ALA A 63 3.97 -11.74 0.71
N GLU A 64 4.82 -12.42 -0.05
CA GLU A 64 4.51 -13.74 -0.61
C GLU A 64 4.29 -14.80 0.47
N ASN A 65 5.02 -14.76 1.57
CA ASN A 65 4.79 -15.65 2.71
C ASN A 65 3.49 -15.33 3.43
N ILE A 66 3.14 -14.05 3.60
CA ILE A 66 1.83 -13.63 4.12
C ILE A 66 0.69 -14.16 3.24
N VAL A 67 0.85 -14.13 1.91
CA VAL A 67 -0.15 -14.68 1.00
C VAL A 67 -0.37 -16.17 1.24
N LYS A 68 0.69 -16.96 1.50
CA LYS A 68 0.56 -18.39 1.83
C LYS A 68 -0.25 -18.62 3.11
N ASP A 69 -0.13 -17.73 4.09
CA ASP A 69 -0.92 -17.83 5.32
C ASP A 69 -2.37 -17.36 5.09
N ILE A 70 -2.59 -16.34 4.28
CA ILE A 70 -3.94 -15.93 3.83
C ILE A 70 -4.62 -17.09 3.09
N GLN A 71 -3.93 -17.79 2.19
CA GLN A 71 -4.47 -18.97 1.49
C GLN A 71 -5.01 -20.03 2.47
N LYS A 72 -4.24 -20.34 3.51
CA LYS A 72 -4.67 -21.26 4.57
C LYS A 72 -5.90 -20.74 5.31
N GLN A 73 -5.88 -19.45 5.67
CA GLN A 73 -6.95 -18.82 6.44
C GLN A 73 -8.28 -18.76 5.69
N VAL A 74 -8.25 -18.43 4.38
CA VAL A 74 -9.47 -18.38 3.56
C VAL A 74 -9.92 -19.75 3.06
N GLY A 75 -9.13 -20.81 3.31
CA GLY A 75 -9.42 -22.18 2.88
C GLY A 75 -9.33 -22.36 1.36
N ALA A 76 -8.50 -21.57 0.68
CA ALA A 76 -8.31 -21.62 -0.77
C ALA A 76 -6.91 -22.16 -1.08
N ALA A 77 -6.82 -23.31 -1.73
CA ALA A 77 -5.53 -23.93 -2.08
C ALA A 77 -4.71 -23.12 -3.08
N ASN A 78 -5.40 -22.35 -3.94
CA ASN A 78 -4.77 -21.56 -5.00
C ASN A 78 -5.36 -20.13 -4.99
N VAL A 79 -4.57 -19.16 -4.51
CA VAL A 79 -4.86 -17.74 -4.67
C VAL A 79 -3.85 -17.18 -5.66
N ALA A 80 -4.33 -16.62 -6.77
CA ALA A 80 -3.47 -16.00 -7.77
C ALA A 80 -2.87 -14.70 -7.22
N VAL A 81 -1.55 -14.58 -7.23
CA VAL A 81 -0.85 -13.35 -6.84
C VAL A 81 -0.72 -12.45 -8.06
N LYS A 82 -1.19 -11.23 -7.94
CA LYS A 82 -0.99 -10.15 -8.92
C LYS A 82 -0.04 -9.12 -8.33
N TYR A 83 0.90 -8.64 -9.13
CA TYR A 83 1.82 -7.60 -8.73
C TYR A 83 1.42 -6.27 -9.37
N GLN A 84 1.25 -5.25 -8.54
CA GLN A 84 0.97 -3.88 -8.95
C GLN A 84 2.15 -2.99 -8.56
N PRO A 85 2.94 -2.51 -9.53
CA PRO A 85 3.99 -1.54 -9.24
C PRO A 85 3.43 -0.28 -8.60
N VAL A 86 4.04 0.16 -7.51
CA VAL A 86 3.63 1.35 -6.79
C VAL A 86 4.81 2.30 -6.55
N THR A 87 4.49 3.59 -6.52
CA THR A 87 5.42 4.67 -6.18
C THR A 87 5.21 5.11 -4.74
N SER A 88 6.11 5.93 -4.21
CA SER A 88 5.92 6.55 -2.89
C SER A 88 4.64 7.39 -2.82
N GLN A 89 4.22 7.98 -3.94
CA GLN A 89 3.08 8.88 -4.00
C GLN A 89 1.73 8.14 -4.12
N ASN A 90 1.67 7.02 -4.88
CA ASN A 90 0.40 6.36 -5.18
C ASN A 90 0.08 5.13 -4.32
N ARG A 91 1.03 4.58 -3.56
CA ARG A 91 0.85 3.33 -2.80
C ARG A 91 -0.32 3.40 -1.81
N ILE A 92 -0.43 4.45 -1.00
CA ILE A 92 -1.53 4.61 -0.05
C ILE A 92 -2.88 4.78 -0.76
N PRO A 93 -3.06 5.70 -1.72
CA PRO A 93 -4.29 5.77 -2.51
C PRO A 93 -4.70 4.44 -3.17
N LEU A 94 -3.76 3.63 -3.64
CA LEU A 94 -4.08 2.34 -4.26
C LEU A 94 -4.52 1.28 -3.24
N VAL A 95 -4.05 1.34 -2.00
CA VAL A 95 -4.58 0.50 -0.92
C VAL A 95 -5.97 0.99 -0.49
N VAL A 96 -6.14 2.29 -0.29
CA VAL A 96 -7.43 2.88 0.12
C VAL A 96 -8.55 2.54 -0.85
N ASN A 97 -8.30 2.61 -2.15
CA ASN A 97 -9.31 2.32 -3.18
C ASN A 97 -9.46 0.81 -3.51
N GLY A 98 -8.71 -0.06 -2.84
CA GLY A 98 -8.79 -1.51 -3.03
C GLY A 98 -8.16 -2.05 -4.32
N THR A 99 -7.40 -1.24 -5.07
CA THR A 99 -6.60 -1.70 -6.23
C THR A 99 -5.46 -2.60 -5.76
N VAL A 100 -4.87 -2.27 -4.61
CA VAL A 100 -3.85 -3.05 -3.91
C VAL A 100 -4.45 -3.58 -2.62
N ASP A 101 -4.25 -4.85 -2.33
CA ASP A 101 -4.74 -5.52 -1.13
C ASP A 101 -3.72 -5.48 0.01
N LEU A 102 -2.43 -5.57 -0.32
CA LEU A 102 -1.32 -5.55 0.62
C LEU A 102 -0.12 -4.87 -0.03
N GLU A 103 0.49 -3.91 0.65
CA GLU A 103 1.76 -3.30 0.23
C GLU A 103 2.83 -3.63 1.27
N CYS A 104 3.90 -4.26 0.83
CA CYS A 104 5.11 -4.50 1.61
C CYS A 104 6.29 -3.86 0.89
N GLY A 105 6.68 -2.68 1.33
CA GLY A 105 7.75 -1.93 0.71
C GLY A 105 8.48 -1.04 1.72
N SER A 106 8.75 0.18 1.35
CA SER A 106 9.41 1.18 2.20
C SER A 106 8.43 2.20 2.79
N THR A 107 7.19 1.79 3.10
CA THR A 107 6.19 2.69 3.66
C THR A 107 6.40 2.86 5.16
N THR A 108 6.76 4.06 5.56
CA THR A 108 6.89 4.41 6.98
C THR A 108 5.51 4.41 7.64
N ASN A 109 5.40 3.72 8.77
CA ASN A 109 4.24 3.79 9.64
C ASN A 109 4.28 5.10 10.42
N ASP A 110 3.30 5.98 10.22
CA ASP A 110 3.13 7.22 10.97
C ASP A 110 1.65 7.53 11.22
N LEU A 111 1.37 8.39 12.20
CA LEU A 111 0.02 8.72 12.66
C LEU A 111 -0.88 9.36 11.59
N ASN A 112 -0.31 10.02 10.58
CA ASN A 112 -1.11 10.59 9.50
C ASN A 112 -1.59 9.51 8.55
N ARG A 113 -0.70 8.61 8.17
CA ARG A 113 -1.02 7.48 7.28
C ARG A 113 -1.95 6.45 7.90
N GLN A 114 -1.87 6.28 9.24
CA GLN A 114 -2.80 5.42 10.00
C GLN A 114 -4.26 5.90 9.96
N LYS A 115 -4.53 7.12 9.51
CA LYS A 115 -5.91 7.61 9.27
C LYS A 115 -6.54 7.02 8.01
N ASP A 116 -5.72 6.59 7.08
CA ASP A 116 -6.14 6.15 5.75
C ASP A 116 -5.98 4.64 5.55
N VAL A 117 -4.97 4.02 6.17
CA VAL A 117 -4.65 2.59 6.03
C VAL A 117 -4.17 1.99 7.35
N ASP A 118 -4.39 0.69 7.50
CA ASP A 118 -3.85 -0.07 8.62
C ASP A 118 -2.40 -0.48 8.35
N PHE A 119 -1.63 -0.56 9.42
CA PHE A 119 -0.23 -1.01 9.40
C PHE A 119 -0.05 -2.27 10.26
N ALA A 120 0.68 -3.23 9.72
CA ALA A 120 1.22 -4.33 10.52
C ALA A 120 2.37 -3.84 11.42
N ASN A 121 2.92 -4.74 12.24
CA ASN A 121 4.10 -4.47 13.04
C ASN A 121 5.27 -4.00 12.15
N THR A 122 6.06 -3.06 12.67
CA THR A 122 7.25 -2.55 11.98
C THR A 122 8.25 -3.68 11.73
N THR A 123 8.61 -3.89 10.47
CA THR A 123 9.45 -4.98 10.01
C THR A 123 10.90 -4.56 9.78
N TYR A 124 11.13 -3.25 9.61
CA TYR A 124 12.44 -2.66 9.37
C TYR A 124 12.50 -1.23 9.89
N MET A 125 13.63 -0.84 10.48
CA MET A 125 13.88 0.52 10.95
C MET A 125 15.14 1.06 10.28
N GLU A 126 15.06 2.31 9.80
CA GLU A 126 16.18 3.00 9.20
C GLU A 126 16.21 4.48 9.61
N GLN A 127 17.33 5.12 9.35
CA GLN A 127 17.48 6.56 9.57
C GLN A 127 17.46 7.30 8.24
N VAL A 128 16.69 8.39 8.17
CA VAL A 128 16.78 9.31 7.05
C VAL A 128 18.15 10.00 7.06
N ARG A 129 18.82 9.99 5.92
CA ARG A 129 20.13 10.61 5.69
C ARG A 129 20.06 11.50 4.47
N ILE A 130 20.88 12.54 4.48
CA ILE A 130 21.02 13.46 3.34
C ILE A 130 22.37 13.18 2.70
N ALA A 131 22.38 12.86 1.41
CA ALA A 131 23.58 12.72 0.63
C ALA A 131 24.01 14.11 0.12
N VAL A 132 25.26 14.47 0.37
CA VAL A 132 25.84 15.73 -0.09
C VAL A 132 27.15 15.47 -0.83
N ASN A 133 27.54 16.42 -1.70
CA ASN A 133 28.88 16.36 -2.28
C ASN A 133 29.92 16.50 -1.19
N ALA A 134 30.95 15.63 -1.18
CA ALA A 134 32.00 15.64 -0.16
C ALA A 134 32.75 16.96 -0.02
N LYS A 135 32.77 17.77 -1.09
CA LYS A 135 33.41 19.10 -1.11
C LYS A 135 32.45 20.25 -0.82
N SER A 136 31.19 19.95 -0.45
CA SER A 136 30.16 20.98 -0.24
C SER A 136 30.33 21.81 1.03
N GLY A 137 31.11 21.30 2.00
CA GLY A 137 31.21 21.88 3.34
C GLY A 137 29.98 21.65 4.23
N ILE A 138 28.97 20.90 3.75
CA ILE A 138 27.77 20.57 4.52
C ILE A 138 28.08 19.37 5.41
N ASN A 139 28.01 19.54 6.72
CA ASN A 139 28.28 18.50 7.72
C ASN A 139 27.06 18.27 8.65
N ASP A 140 26.11 19.18 8.68
CA ASP A 140 24.95 19.17 9.58
C ASP A 140 23.70 19.66 8.83
N VAL A 141 22.53 19.30 9.32
CA VAL A 141 21.23 19.76 8.78
C VAL A 141 21.12 21.29 8.75
N LYS A 142 21.68 21.97 9.75
CA LYS A 142 21.69 23.45 9.81
C LYS A 142 22.44 24.09 8.63
N ASP A 143 23.41 23.38 8.04
CA ASP A 143 24.20 23.90 6.90
C ASP A 143 23.38 23.87 5.59
N LEU A 144 22.18 23.29 5.63
CA LEU A 144 21.23 23.26 4.51
C LEU A 144 20.42 24.56 4.37
N ASN A 145 20.52 25.49 5.33
CA ASN A 145 19.82 26.78 5.24
C ASN A 145 20.15 27.50 3.92
N GLY A 146 19.13 27.87 3.17
CA GLY A 146 19.26 28.50 1.86
C GLY A 146 19.76 27.56 0.74
N LYS A 147 19.84 26.27 0.96
CA LYS A 147 20.21 25.27 -0.05
C LYS A 147 19.00 24.62 -0.67
N THR A 148 19.13 24.16 -1.90
CA THR A 148 18.13 23.33 -2.56
C THR A 148 18.39 21.87 -2.22
N VAL A 149 17.38 21.19 -1.70
CA VAL A 149 17.42 19.76 -1.37
C VAL A 149 16.45 19.02 -2.28
N ALA A 150 16.92 17.96 -2.95
CA ALA A 150 16.06 17.08 -3.73
C ALA A 150 15.49 15.99 -2.82
N THR A 151 14.20 15.71 -2.95
CA THR A 151 13.51 14.66 -2.19
C THR A 151 12.46 13.96 -3.06
N THR A 152 11.92 12.86 -2.59
CA THR A 152 10.88 12.10 -3.30
C THR A 152 9.51 12.44 -2.73
N THR A 153 8.59 12.88 -3.59
CA THR A 153 7.19 13.16 -3.20
C THR A 153 6.51 11.89 -2.65
N GLY A 154 5.70 12.08 -1.60
CA GLY A 154 4.97 10.98 -0.95
C GLY A 154 5.82 10.17 0.04
N THR A 155 7.01 10.68 0.40
CA THR A 155 7.83 10.14 1.49
C THR A 155 7.71 10.99 2.75
N THR A 156 8.23 10.48 3.87
CA THR A 156 8.40 11.23 5.12
C THR A 156 9.71 12.03 5.17
N SER A 157 10.41 12.14 4.05
CA SER A 157 11.65 12.90 3.91
C SER A 157 11.43 14.32 3.36
N VAL A 158 10.20 14.80 3.38
CA VAL A 158 9.79 16.15 2.89
C VAL A 158 9.51 17.03 4.10
#